data_19b6fb2dc4ea55ee3b85460356cb705e
#
_entry.id   19b6fb2dc4ea55ee3b85460356cb705e
#
_cell.length_a   1.000
_cell.length_b   1.000
_cell.length_c   1.000
_cell.angle_alpha   90.00
_cell.angle_beta   90.00
_cell.angle_gamma   90.00
#
_symmetry.space_group_name_H-M   'P 1'
#
loop_
_entity.id
_entity.type
_entity.pdbx_description
1 polymer ?
#
loop_
_entity_poly.entity_id
_entity_poly.type
_entity_poly.pdbx_seq_one_letter_code
_entity_poly.pdbx_strand_id
1 'polypeptide(L)'
;MNIEVLKKEISEVYQTPILHQTAFWSEVKSNLGIKSKAFEFKIRNSDLYTNTGGRSYTVSDFLVLIQQLSKESTIAYVPYGPEIEPSEENQGRFLEELSEIVRSYLPSNCIALRYDLNWQSHWGKDDFCDDEGKWMGPPQPNYQEFHFNYNTINWNFKKANTDILPVNTIFIDIQPDVNTILSKMKAKTRYNIN
;
A
#
# COMPACT_ATOMS: atom_id res chain seq x y z
N MET A 1 19.27 -0.53 -0.83
CA MET A 1 18.66 0.26 -1.93
C MET A 1 19.10 1.70 -1.79
N ASN A 2 19.07 2.48 -2.87
CA ASN A 2 19.34 3.93 -2.78
C ASN A 2 18.02 4.66 -3.08
N ILE A 3 17.33 5.08 -2.02
CA ILE A 3 16.04 5.79 -2.09
C ILE A 3 16.29 7.25 -1.71
N GLU A 4 15.95 8.16 -2.60
CA GLU A 4 15.88 9.59 -2.30
C GLU A 4 14.43 9.94 -1.96
N VAL A 5 14.19 10.59 -0.81
CA VAL A 5 12.84 11.01 -0.40
C VAL A 5 12.85 12.50 -0.17
N LEU A 6 11.88 13.18 -0.76
CA LEU A 6 11.67 14.62 -0.62
C LEU A 6 10.27 14.86 -0.06
N LYS A 7 10.18 15.80 0.91
CA LYS A 7 8.87 16.30 1.34
C LYS A 7 8.25 17.12 0.22
N LYS A 8 6.95 16.95 0.00
CA LYS A 8 6.19 17.59 -1.06
C LYS A 8 4.99 18.34 -0.47
N GLU A 9 4.55 19.39 -1.13
CA GLU A 9 3.28 20.03 -0.77
C GLU A 9 2.11 19.12 -1.18
N ILE A 10 1.06 19.08 -0.36
CA ILE A 10 -0.11 18.20 -0.60
C ILE A 10 -0.75 18.48 -1.96
N SER A 11 -0.83 19.75 -2.37
CA SER A 11 -1.40 20.17 -3.66
C SER A 11 -0.60 19.68 -4.87
N GLU A 12 0.65 19.29 -4.68
CA GLU A 12 1.57 18.81 -5.72
C GLU A 12 1.62 17.29 -5.82
N VAL A 13 0.82 16.58 -4.99
CA VAL A 13 0.77 15.11 -5.05
C VAL A 13 0.26 14.67 -6.41
N TYR A 14 1.01 13.79 -7.04
CA TYR A 14 0.69 13.21 -8.33
C TYR A 14 -0.70 12.54 -8.32
N GLN A 15 -1.45 12.71 -9.39
CA GLN A 15 -2.73 12.03 -9.52
C GLN A 15 -2.51 10.53 -9.76
N THR A 16 -3.03 9.72 -8.85
CA THR A 16 -2.96 8.27 -8.85
C THR A 16 -4.39 7.70 -8.94
N PRO A 17 -4.58 6.49 -9.51
CA PRO A 17 -5.87 5.81 -9.44
C PRO A 17 -6.27 5.43 -8.01
N ILE A 18 -5.34 5.50 -7.06
CA ILE A 18 -5.58 5.17 -5.65
C ILE A 18 -6.09 6.40 -4.92
N LEU A 19 -7.41 6.51 -4.78
CA LEU A 19 -8.08 7.64 -4.13
C LEU A 19 -7.43 8.03 -2.79
N HIS A 20 -7.04 7.04 -1.98
CA HIS A 20 -6.47 7.22 -0.64
C HIS A 20 -5.06 7.81 -0.64
N GLN A 21 -4.43 7.92 -1.80
CA GLN A 21 -3.10 8.52 -2.00
C GLN A 21 -3.16 9.90 -2.65
N THR A 22 -4.35 10.50 -2.78
CA THR A 22 -4.55 11.80 -3.46
C THR A 22 -4.60 12.98 -2.48
N ALA A 23 -4.36 14.18 -3.01
CA ALA A 23 -4.57 15.44 -2.29
C ALA A 23 -6.01 15.59 -1.79
N PHE A 24 -7.01 15.13 -2.57
CA PHE A 24 -8.42 15.10 -2.17
C PHE A 24 -8.63 14.28 -0.89
N TRP A 25 -8.01 13.10 -0.78
CA TRP A 25 -8.12 12.28 0.43
C TRP A 25 -7.51 12.97 1.65
N SER A 26 -6.38 13.66 1.45
CA SER A 26 -5.76 14.50 2.49
C SER A 26 -6.74 15.56 3.01
N GLU A 27 -7.45 16.24 2.11
CA GLU A 27 -8.46 17.25 2.47
C GLU A 27 -9.61 16.62 3.26
N VAL A 28 -10.17 15.51 2.78
CA VAL A 28 -11.21 14.76 3.51
C VAL A 28 -10.76 14.40 4.93
N LYS A 29 -9.54 13.90 5.08
CA LYS A 29 -8.98 13.55 6.40
C LYS A 29 -8.71 14.76 7.27
N SER A 30 -8.29 15.88 6.68
CA SER A 30 -8.10 17.15 7.39
C SER A 30 -9.39 17.66 8.02
N ASN A 31 -10.52 17.53 7.32
CA ASN A 31 -11.85 17.87 7.86
C ASN A 31 -12.25 17.01 9.08
N LEU A 32 -11.61 15.85 9.25
CA LEU A 32 -11.74 14.97 10.41
C LEU A 32 -10.66 15.21 11.48
N GLY A 33 -9.85 16.26 11.34
CA GLY A 33 -8.76 16.58 12.25
C GLY A 33 -7.49 15.75 12.09
N ILE A 34 -7.39 14.94 11.03
CA ILE A 34 -6.22 14.10 10.76
C ILE A 34 -5.26 14.86 9.84
N LYS A 35 -4.05 15.09 10.32
CA LYS A 35 -3.00 15.74 9.54
C LYS A 35 -2.37 14.77 8.55
N SER A 36 -1.90 15.27 7.41
CA SER A 36 -1.18 14.49 6.41
C SER A 36 0.17 15.12 6.06
N LYS A 37 1.05 14.28 5.53
CA LYS A 37 2.31 14.65 4.91
C LYS A 37 2.42 13.96 3.57
N ALA A 38 2.93 14.66 2.57
CA ALA A 38 3.19 14.11 1.26
C ALA A 38 4.70 14.03 1.01
N PHE A 39 5.09 12.99 0.30
CA PHE A 39 6.47 12.73 -0.06
C PHE A 39 6.55 12.29 -1.52
N GLU A 40 7.63 12.66 -2.18
CA GLU A 40 8.09 12.06 -3.41
C GLU A 40 9.27 11.16 -3.08
N PHE A 41 9.33 9.97 -3.67
CA PHE A 41 10.54 9.16 -3.62
C PHE A 41 11.02 8.81 -5.02
N LYS A 42 12.34 8.69 -5.15
CA LYS A 42 13.04 8.28 -6.36
C LYS A 42 13.95 7.12 -6.05
N ILE A 43 13.85 6.06 -6.85
CA ILE A 43 14.60 4.82 -6.66
C ILE A 43 15.03 4.24 -7.99
N ARG A 44 16.15 3.52 -8.05
CA ARG A 44 16.57 2.80 -9.24
C ARG A 44 15.69 1.60 -9.52
N ASN A 45 15.31 1.39 -10.78
CA ASN A 45 14.49 0.25 -11.15
C ASN A 45 15.17 -1.09 -10.87
N SER A 46 16.51 -1.16 -10.94
CA SER A 46 17.28 -2.35 -10.56
C SER A 46 17.19 -2.71 -9.07
N ASP A 47 16.81 -1.74 -8.22
CA ASP A 47 16.60 -1.98 -6.79
C ASP A 47 15.16 -2.42 -6.48
N LEU A 48 14.22 -2.09 -7.39
CA LEU A 48 12.81 -2.48 -7.26
C LEU A 48 12.53 -3.84 -7.89
N TYR A 49 13.07 -4.08 -9.10
CA TYR A 49 12.65 -5.21 -9.93
C TYR A 49 13.84 -6.12 -10.25
N THR A 50 13.62 -7.41 -10.09
CA THR A 50 14.53 -8.44 -10.62
C THR A 50 14.51 -8.42 -12.14
N ASN A 51 15.66 -8.59 -12.73
CA ASN A 51 15.86 -8.66 -14.19
C ASN A 51 15.67 -7.35 -14.98
N THR A 52 15.61 -6.20 -14.32
CA THR A 52 15.70 -4.91 -15.02
C THR A 52 17.15 -4.46 -15.12
N GLY A 53 17.71 -4.55 -16.31
CA GLY A 53 19.00 -3.92 -16.64
C GLY A 53 18.81 -2.44 -16.97
N GLY A 54 19.76 -1.59 -16.55
CA GLY A 54 19.77 -0.19 -16.95
C GLY A 54 19.85 0.82 -15.79
N ARG A 55 20.02 2.11 -16.16
CA ARG A 55 20.13 3.23 -15.22
C ARG A 55 18.79 4.00 -15.09
N SER A 56 17.67 3.33 -15.29
CA SER A 56 16.35 3.97 -15.16
C SER A 56 15.95 4.10 -13.70
N TYR A 57 15.15 5.13 -13.42
CA TYR A 57 14.62 5.44 -12.11
C TYR A 57 13.10 5.46 -12.17
N THR A 58 12.48 5.04 -11.08
CA THR A 58 11.06 5.27 -10.81
C THR A 58 10.94 6.41 -9.82
N VAL A 59 10.00 7.32 -10.09
CA VAL A 59 9.60 8.41 -9.19
C VAL A 59 8.12 8.22 -8.89
N SER A 60 7.75 8.31 -7.63
CA SER A 60 6.35 8.21 -7.20
C SER A 60 6.12 9.02 -5.94
N ASP A 61 4.89 9.44 -5.77
CA ASP A 61 4.43 10.13 -4.57
C ASP A 61 3.75 9.17 -3.61
N PHE A 62 3.72 9.52 -2.35
CA PHE A 62 2.86 8.85 -1.38
C PHE A 62 2.43 9.78 -0.25
N LEU A 63 1.23 9.49 0.27
CA LEU A 63 0.58 10.24 1.33
C LEU A 63 0.67 9.46 2.65
N VAL A 64 1.05 10.18 3.70
CA VAL A 64 1.10 9.65 5.07
C VAL A 64 0.13 10.44 5.94
N LEU A 65 -0.80 9.75 6.59
CA LEU A 65 -1.74 10.32 7.55
C LEU A 65 -1.14 10.20 8.96
N ILE A 66 -1.22 11.27 9.74
CA ILE A 66 -0.74 11.29 11.13
C ILE A 66 -1.95 11.21 12.04
N GLN A 67 -2.14 10.07 12.65
CA GLN A 67 -3.29 9.79 13.54
C GLN A 67 -2.86 9.86 15.00
N GLN A 68 -3.58 10.63 15.80
CA GLN A 68 -3.39 10.69 17.24
C GLN A 68 -3.99 9.45 17.89
N LEU A 69 -3.19 8.69 18.63
CA LEU A 69 -3.65 7.52 19.40
C LEU A 69 -3.95 7.90 20.85
N SER A 70 -3.11 8.75 21.44
CA SER A 70 -3.25 9.26 22.80
C SER A 70 -2.68 10.68 22.87
N LYS A 71 -2.71 11.29 24.05
CA LYS A 71 -2.08 12.62 24.24
C LYS A 71 -0.57 12.61 23.92
N GLU A 72 0.09 11.47 24.10
CA GLU A 72 1.54 11.33 24.03
C GLU A 72 2.03 10.52 22.83
N SER A 73 1.14 9.91 22.04
CA SER A 73 1.54 9.03 20.94
C SER A 73 0.71 9.22 19.69
N THR A 74 1.40 9.12 18.55
CA THR A 74 0.81 9.14 17.22
C THR A 74 1.23 7.89 16.44
N ILE A 75 0.48 7.57 15.40
CA ILE A 75 0.83 6.60 14.38
C ILE A 75 0.82 7.28 13.02
N ALA A 76 1.80 6.96 12.20
CA ALA A 76 1.81 7.32 10.78
C ALA A 76 1.16 6.20 9.98
N TYR A 77 0.28 6.52 9.06
CA TYR A 77 -0.50 5.56 8.30
C TYR A 77 -0.47 5.86 6.81
N VAL A 78 -0.11 4.87 6.01
CA VAL A 78 -0.07 4.93 4.55
C VAL A 78 -1.21 4.07 4.00
N PRO A 79 -2.36 4.66 3.61
CA PRO A 79 -3.52 3.93 3.11
C PRO A 79 -3.33 3.52 1.66
N TYR A 80 -3.39 2.23 1.33
CA TYR A 80 -3.20 1.67 0.00
C TYR A 80 -1.96 2.21 -0.74
N GLY A 81 -0.84 2.29 -0.01
CA GLY A 81 0.41 2.79 -0.59
C GLY A 81 1.65 2.23 0.09
N PRO A 82 2.83 2.52 -0.47
CA PRO A 82 3.05 3.25 -1.74
C PRO A 82 2.49 2.49 -2.97
N GLU A 83 2.17 3.23 -4.05
CA GLU A 83 1.59 2.66 -5.28
C GLU A 83 2.54 1.70 -5.98
N ILE A 84 3.83 2.02 -5.98
CA ILE A 84 4.85 1.20 -6.64
C ILE A 84 5.03 -0.11 -5.88
N GLU A 85 4.76 -1.22 -6.57
CA GLU A 85 4.97 -2.57 -6.07
C GLU A 85 6.32 -3.12 -6.56
N PRO A 86 7.31 -3.32 -5.67
CA PRO A 86 8.56 -3.99 -6.02
C PRO A 86 8.35 -5.47 -6.33
N SER A 87 9.34 -6.09 -6.99
CA SER A 87 9.42 -7.54 -7.02
C SER A 87 9.36 -8.10 -5.61
N GLU A 88 8.72 -9.24 -5.45
CA GLU A 88 8.35 -9.84 -4.17
C GLU A 88 9.51 -9.92 -3.17
N GLU A 89 10.68 -10.34 -3.63
CA GLU A 89 11.90 -10.43 -2.82
C GLU A 89 12.46 -9.08 -2.37
N ASN A 90 12.03 -7.98 -2.99
CA ASN A 90 12.48 -6.61 -2.68
C ASN A 90 11.46 -5.83 -1.82
N GLN A 91 10.23 -6.33 -1.67
CA GLN A 91 9.15 -5.63 -0.98
C GLN A 91 9.52 -5.22 0.45
N GLY A 92 9.98 -6.16 1.26
CA GLY A 92 10.34 -5.91 2.65
C GLY A 92 11.47 -4.90 2.78
N ARG A 93 12.55 -5.09 2.03
CA ARG A 93 13.70 -4.19 2.03
C ARG A 93 13.33 -2.78 1.57
N PHE A 94 12.50 -2.66 0.53
CA PHE A 94 12.01 -1.37 0.04
C PHE A 94 11.23 -0.63 1.13
N LEU A 95 10.27 -1.29 1.77
CA LEU A 95 9.46 -0.68 2.82
C LEU A 95 10.30 -0.30 4.04
N GLU A 96 11.27 -1.11 4.43
CA GLU A 96 12.16 -0.81 5.55
C GLU A 96 12.97 0.46 5.27
N GLU A 97 13.68 0.52 4.13
CA GLU A 97 14.51 1.68 3.80
C GLU A 97 13.68 2.94 3.60
N LEU A 98 12.51 2.84 2.95
CA LEU A 98 11.57 3.96 2.83
C LEU A 98 11.11 4.44 4.21
N SER A 99 10.75 3.53 5.11
CA SER A 99 10.30 3.83 6.46
C SER A 99 11.37 4.54 7.28
N GLU A 100 12.63 4.09 7.22
CA GLU A 100 13.73 4.70 7.97
C GLU A 100 14.03 6.13 7.50
N ILE A 101 13.93 6.41 6.19
CA ILE A 101 14.10 7.77 5.69
C ILE A 101 12.93 8.65 6.11
N VAL A 102 11.68 8.18 5.93
CA VAL A 102 10.47 8.93 6.30
C VAL A 102 10.38 9.22 7.78
N ARG A 103 10.93 8.35 8.62
CA ARG A 103 10.97 8.51 10.08
C ARG A 103 11.49 9.87 10.52
N SER A 104 12.50 10.41 9.83
CA SER A 104 13.06 11.74 10.15
C SER A 104 12.07 12.90 9.96
N TYR A 105 11.03 12.69 9.18
CA TYR A 105 9.98 13.65 8.89
C TYR A 105 8.73 13.49 9.76
N LEU A 106 8.64 12.40 10.52
CA LEU A 106 7.48 12.12 11.37
C LEU A 106 7.59 12.86 12.72
N PRO A 107 6.47 13.03 13.44
CA PRO A 107 6.51 13.58 14.79
C PRO A 107 7.38 12.72 15.71
N SER A 108 8.09 13.35 16.66
CA SER A 108 8.96 12.63 17.62
C SER A 108 8.23 11.62 18.50
N ASN A 109 6.92 11.81 18.70
CA ASN A 109 6.04 10.89 19.42
C ASN A 109 5.35 9.86 18.49
N CYS A 110 5.78 9.73 17.25
CA CYS A 110 5.28 8.69 16.34
C CYS A 110 5.90 7.34 16.72
N ILE A 111 5.06 6.41 17.13
CA ILE A 111 5.49 5.10 17.66
C ILE A 111 5.54 4.01 16.59
N ALA A 112 4.85 4.18 15.48
CA ALA A 112 4.84 3.22 14.38
C ALA A 112 4.45 3.88 13.05
N LEU A 113 4.93 3.29 11.96
CA LEU A 113 4.47 3.55 10.61
C LEU A 113 3.71 2.32 10.12
N ARG A 114 2.45 2.49 9.77
CA ARG A 114 1.58 1.42 9.30
C ARG A 114 1.31 1.56 7.81
N TYR A 115 1.38 0.45 7.10
CA TYR A 115 1.00 0.33 5.70
C TYR A 115 -0.24 -0.58 5.57
N ASP A 116 -1.25 -0.14 4.84
CA ASP A 116 -2.21 -1.01 4.19
C ASP A 116 -1.85 -0.99 2.71
N LEU A 117 -1.22 -2.06 2.23
CA LEU A 117 -0.67 -2.13 0.87
C LEU A 117 -1.77 -2.44 -0.15
N ASN A 118 -1.70 -1.80 -1.32
CA ASN A 118 -2.54 -2.12 -2.47
C ASN A 118 -1.95 -3.23 -3.36
N TRP A 119 -0.81 -3.77 -2.97
CA TRP A 119 -0.09 -4.80 -3.71
C TRP A 119 -0.83 -6.13 -3.69
N GLN A 120 -0.60 -6.94 -4.73
CA GLN A 120 -1.16 -8.27 -4.75
C GLN A 120 -0.57 -9.10 -3.60
N SER A 121 -1.45 -9.70 -2.79
CA SER A 121 -0.98 -10.57 -1.72
C SER A 121 -0.25 -11.79 -2.28
N HIS A 122 0.95 -12.04 -1.77
CA HIS A 122 1.68 -13.29 -2.06
C HIS A 122 0.81 -14.53 -1.84
N TRP A 123 -0.01 -14.50 -0.78
CA TRP A 123 -0.90 -15.59 -0.39
C TRP A 123 -2.22 -15.63 -1.17
N GLY A 124 -2.46 -14.72 -2.09
CA GLY A 124 -3.63 -14.67 -2.95
C GLY A 124 -3.46 -15.38 -4.31
N LYS A 125 -2.33 -16.06 -4.52
CA LYS A 125 -2.03 -16.79 -5.76
C LYS A 125 -2.70 -18.17 -5.76
N ASP A 126 -2.85 -18.76 -6.94
CA ASP A 126 -3.49 -20.07 -7.12
C ASP A 126 -2.81 -21.19 -6.33
N ASP A 127 -1.51 -21.10 -6.08
CA ASP A 127 -0.73 -22.05 -5.26
C ASP A 127 -1.22 -22.14 -3.81
N PHE A 128 -2.04 -21.20 -3.35
CA PHE A 128 -2.64 -21.18 -2.02
C PHE A 128 -4.13 -21.52 -2.03
N CYS A 129 -4.60 -22.15 -3.09
CA CYS A 129 -5.92 -22.75 -3.18
C CYS A 129 -5.86 -24.25 -2.89
N ASP A 130 -6.96 -24.82 -2.36
CA ASP A 130 -7.10 -26.27 -2.24
C ASP A 130 -7.39 -26.93 -3.61
N ASP A 131 -7.48 -28.25 -3.64
CA ASP A 131 -7.76 -29.03 -4.85
C ASP A 131 -9.10 -28.67 -5.51
N GLU A 132 -10.01 -28.04 -4.80
CA GLU A 132 -11.31 -27.56 -5.28
C GLU A 132 -11.23 -26.11 -5.80
N GLY A 133 -10.03 -25.49 -5.77
CA GLY A 133 -9.80 -24.09 -6.19
C GLY A 133 -10.31 -23.06 -5.18
N LYS A 134 -10.56 -23.45 -3.92
CA LYS A 134 -10.97 -22.57 -2.86
C LYS A 134 -9.75 -22.01 -2.15
N TRP A 135 -9.67 -20.70 -2.04
CA TRP A 135 -8.58 -20.04 -1.32
C TRP A 135 -8.56 -20.42 0.17
N MET A 136 -7.40 -20.89 0.63
CA MET A 136 -7.20 -21.35 2.02
C MET A 136 -6.94 -20.21 3.01
N GLY A 137 -6.85 -18.96 2.53
CA GLY A 137 -6.50 -17.82 3.35
C GLY A 137 -4.99 -17.62 3.51
N PRO A 138 -4.56 -16.50 4.09
CA PRO A 138 -3.17 -16.26 4.39
C PRO A 138 -2.71 -17.16 5.55
N PRO A 139 -1.41 -17.51 5.63
CA PRO A 139 -0.89 -18.27 6.76
C PRO A 139 -0.94 -17.46 8.04
N GLN A 140 -0.53 -18.09 9.13
CA GLN A 140 -0.46 -17.43 10.43
C GLN A 140 0.44 -16.17 10.38
N PRO A 141 0.19 -15.17 11.23
CA PRO A 141 0.88 -13.87 11.20
C PRO A 141 2.42 -13.97 11.22
N ASN A 142 2.99 -14.91 11.97
CA ASN A 142 4.43 -15.10 12.03
C ASN A 142 5.08 -15.48 10.69
N TYR A 143 4.40 -16.23 9.84
CA TYR A 143 4.90 -16.55 8.49
C TYR A 143 4.81 -15.33 7.58
N GLN A 144 3.73 -14.53 7.69
CA GLN A 144 3.58 -13.28 6.96
C GLN A 144 4.67 -12.27 7.37
N GLU A 145 4.95 -12.16 8.68
CA GLU A 145 6.03 -11.33 9.21
C GLU A 145 7.40 -11.79 8.72
N PHE A 146 7.66 -13.10 8.71
CA PHE A 146 8.89 -13.66 8.17
C PHE A 146 9.11 -13.28 6.71
N HIS A 147 8.07 -13.40 5.89
CA HIS A 147 8.15 -13.07 4.46
C HIS A 147 8.61 -11.62 4.23
N PHE A 148 8.01 -10.64 4.92
CA PHE A 148 8.39 -9.24 4.80
C PHE A 148 9.73 -8.90 5.46
N ASN A 149 10.15 -9.64 6.47
CA ASN A 149 11.42 -9.39 7.17
C ASN A 149 12.62 -10.10 6.54
N TYR A 150 12.43 -11.05 5.65
CA TYR A 150 13.46 -11.97 5.18
C TYR A 150 14.76 -11.29 4.70
N ASN A 151 14.65 -10.17 3.97
CA ASN A 151 15.78 -9.41 3.43
C ASN A 151 15.96 -8.04 4.09
N THR A 152 15.40 -7.84 5.28
CA THR A 152 15.49 -6.59 6.05
C THR A 152 16.64 -6.66 7.06
N ILE A 153 17.06 -5.50 7.54
CA ILE A 153 18.15 -5.37 8.54
C ILE A 153 17.57 -5.44 9.95
N ASN A 154 16.45 -4.76 10.20
CA ASN A 154 15.95 -4.51 11.55
C ASN A 154 14.92 -5.55 12.01
N TRP A 155 14.37 -6.36 11.13
CA TRP A 155 13.34 -7.37 11.44
C TRP A 155 12.16 -6.83 12.25
N ASN A 156 11.72 -5.62 11.94
CA ASN A 156 10.76 -4.87 12.73
C ASN A 156 9.35 -4.81 12.14
N PHE A 157 9.09 -5.48 11.00
CA PHE A 157 7.74 -5.62 10.48
C PHE A 157 6.90 -6.54 11.35
N LYS A 158 5.70 -6.07 11.65
CA LYS A 158 4.69 -6.80 12.40
C LYS A 158 3.37 -6.81 11.63
N LYS A 159 2.74 -7.97 11.54
CA LYS A 159 1.40 -8.06 10.98
C LYS A 159 0.42 -7.36 11.92
N ALA A 160 -0.32 -6.38 11.39
CA ALA A 160 -1.37 -5.73 12.17
C ALA A 160 -2.51 -6.71 12.47
N ASN A 161 -3.07 -6.61 13.69
CA ASN A 161 -4.16 -7.47 14.13
C ASN A 161 -5.49 -7.18 13.44
N THR A 162 -5.62 -5.99 12.84
CA THR A 162 -6.84 -5.53 12.17
C THR A 162 -6.47 -4.81 10.88
N ASP A 163 -7.31 -4.94 9.87
CA ASP A 163 -7.21 -4.17 8.64
C ASP A 163 -8.06 -2.89 8.80
N ILE A 164 -7.55 -1.73 8.38
CA ILE A 164 -8.27 -0.45 8.40
C ILE A 164 -9.07 -0.32 7.10
N LEU A 165 -8.48 -0.73 5.98
CA LEU A 165 -9.11 -0.74 4.68
C LEU A 165 -9.47 -2.18 4.28
N PRO A 166 -10.49 -2.37 3.40
CA PRO A 166 -10.85 -3.70 2.91
C PRO A 166 -9.67 -4.42 2.26
N VAL A 167 -9.42 -5.65 2.68
CA VAL A 167 -8.34 -6.51 2.14
C VAL A 167 -8.70 -7.00 0.74
N ASN A 168 -9.99 -7.28 0.51
CA ASN A 168 -10.50 -7.72 -0.77
C ASN A 168 -11.29 -6.59 -1.42
N THR A 169 -10.88 -6.19 -2.60
CA THR A 169 -11.52 -5.13 -3.39
C THR A 169 -11.87 -5.64 -4.78
N ILE A 170 -12.92 -5.08 -5.36
CA ILE A 170 -13.32 -5.35 -6.73
C ILE A 170 -13.30 -4.03 -7.48
N PHE A 171 -12.58 -3.97 -8.58
CA PHE A 171 -12.60 -2.84 -9.49
C PHE A 171 -13.61 -3.12 -10.61
N ILE A 172 -14.55 -2.20 -10.81
CA ILE A 172 -15.50 -2.24 -11.92
C ILE A 172 -15.16 -1.07 -12.84
N ASP A 173 -14.78 -1.40 -14.08
CA ASP A 173 -14.63 -0.41 -15.12
C ASP A 173 -16.03 0.11 -15.52
N ILE A 174 -16.28 1.39 -15.27
CA ILE A 174 -17.57 2.05 -15.54
C ILE A 174 -17.57 2.85 -16.84
N GLN A 175 -16.51 2.81 -17.64
CA GLN A 175 -16.44 3.48 -18.94
C GLN A 175 -17.31 2.82 -20.01
N PRO A 176 -17.43 1.46 -20.06
CA PRO A 176 -18.33 0.79 -20.99
C PRO A 176 -19.80 1.09 -20.69
N ASP A 177 -20.64 0.85 -21.70
CA ASP A 177 -22.10 0.93 -21.53
C ASP A 177 -22.63 -0.12 -20.51
N VAL A 178 -23.80 0.16 -19.96
CA VAL A 178 -24.42 -0.67 -18.91
C VAL A 178 -24.57 -2.14 -19.32
N ASN A 179 -24.92 -2.42 -20.57
CA ASN A 179 -25.13 -3.80 -21.05
C ASN A 179 -23.80 -4.56 -21.07
N THR A 180 -22.72 -3.89 -21.48
CA THR A 180 -21.37 -4.45 -21.45
C THR A 180 -20.93 -4.74 -20.02
N ILE A 181 -21.16 -3.82 -19.08
CA ILE A 181 -20.85 -4.02 -17.66
C ILE A 181 -21.62 -5.22 -17.10
N LEU A 182 -22.94 -5.25 -17.33
CA LEU A 182 -23.81 -6.36 -16.89
C LEU A 182 -23.38 -7.71 -17.49
N SER A 183 -22.99 -7.74 -18.78
CA SER A 183 -22.58 -8.97 -19.45
C SER A 183 -21.36 -9.64 -18.80
N LYS A 184 -20.46 -8.83 -18.23
CA LYS A 184 -19.25 -9.32 -17.52
C LYS A 184 -19.55 -9.84 -16.11
N MET A 185 -20.73 -9.57 -15.57
CA MET A 185 -21.10 -10.04 -14.23
C MET A 185 -21.60 -11.48 -14.24
N LYS A 186 -21.43 -12.19 -13.10
CA LYS A 186 -22.02 -13.52 -12.91
C LYS A 186 -23.55 -13.45 -13.03
N ALA A 187 -24.19 -14.50 -13.58
CA ALA A 187 -25.64 -14.58 -13.78
C ALA A 187 -26.45 -14.23 -12.52
N LYS A 188 -26.04 -14.75 -11.35
CA LYS A 188 -26.68 -14.45 -10.06
C LYS A 188 -26.60 -12.98 -9.70
N THR A 189 -25.49 -12.30 -10.00
CA THR A 189 -25.32 -10.87 -9.73
C THR A 189 -26.25 -10.06 -10.61
N ARG A 190 -26.32 -10.36 -11.92
CA ARG A 190 -27.27 -9.72 -12.84
C ARG A 190 -28.72 -9.86 -12.41
N TYR A 191 -29.10 -11.05 -11.96
CA TYR A 191 -30.45 -11.30 -11.45
C TYR A 191 -30.81 -10.46 -10.24
N ASN A 192 -29.85 -10.20 -9.36
CA ASN A 192 -30.09 -9.41 -8.15
C ASN A 192 -30.12 -7.88 -8.40
N ILE A 193 -29.70 -7.41 -9.58
CA ILE A 193 -29.71 -5.98 -9.95
C ILE A 193 -31.04 -5.58 -10.62
N ASN A 194 -31.74 -6.52 -11.25
CA ASN A 194 -33.06 -6.35 -11.85
C ASN A 194 -34.16 -6.65 -10.82
#